data_e933eb351d09e596cc9a81a0dd31002d
#
_entry.id   e933eb351d09e596cc9a81a0dd31002d
#
_cell.length_a   1.000
_cell.length_b   1.000
_cell.length_c   1.000
_cell.angle_alpha   90.00
_cell.angle_beta   90.00
_cell.angle_gamma   90.00
#
_symmetry.space_group_name_H-M   'P 1'
#
loop_
_entity.id
_entity.type
_entity.pdbx_description
1 polymer ?
#
loop_
_entity_poly.entity_id
_entity_poly.type
_entity_poly.pdbx_seq_one_letter_code
_entity_poly.pdbx_strand_id
1 'polypeptide(L)'
;MVELLIAAPTWTAGQRGYRIQPHTMGANVIVTLSRLSLHLLTEEDAVHVLGGRPRSGEEWARDYPLFDETDFLQALVLDRRAGKDPGPYGSYQVRLRENDLVIGGTSFFGPPDEFGAVEIVLGIVPDYAGMGHAAEVVAGMIDIARTNGAGFVIASVDVANIAAQKALTAGGLAEVVRDDTIVHFARELRA
;
A
#
# COMPACT_ATOMS: atom_id res chain seq x y z
N MET A 1 15.97 24.47 6.78
CA MET A 1 14.78 25.03 6.12
C MET A 1 14.99 24.83 4.63
N VAL A 2 14.48 23.72 4.09
CA VAL A 2 14.57 23.38 2.66
C VAL A 2 13.17 23.59 2.11
N GLU A 3 12.98 24.70 1.41
CA GLU A 3 11.76 24.92 0.63
C GLU A 3 11.78 24.00 -0.59
N LEU A 4 10.94 22.97 -0.55
CA LEU A 4 10.72 22.08 -1.67
C LEU A 4 9.73 22.75 -2.64
N LEU A 5 10.26 23.45 -3.66
CA LEU A 5 9.45 23.98 -4.76
C LEU A 5 9.16 22.82 -5.73
N ILE A 6 8.01 22.15 -5.55
CA ILE A 6 7.53 21.11 -6.48
C ILE A 6 6.64 21.78 -7.52
N ALA A 7 7.15 21.88 -8.77
CA ALA A 7 6.32 22.27 -9.91
C ALA A 7 5.36 21.11 -10.24
N ALA A 8 4.06 21.35 -10.10
CA ALA A 8 3.00 20.37 -10.36
C ALA A 8 2.91 20.03 -11.85
N PRO A 9 2.92 18.71 -12.23
CA PRO A 9 2.42 18.32 -13.54
C PRO A 9 0.90 18.38 -13.56
N THR A 10 0.34 19.08 -14.53
CA THR A 10 -1.09 19.16 -14.80
C THR A 10 -1.60 17.79 -15.25
N TRP A 11 -2.36 17.11 -14.38
CA TRP A 11 -3.05 15.86 -14.71
C TRP A 11 -4.55 16.07 -14.70
N THR A 12 -5.19 15.83 -15.86
CA THR A 12 -6.64 15.81 -15.98
C THR A 12 -7.17 14.50 -15.41
N ALA A 13 -8.06 14.58 -14.42
CA ALA A 13 -8.74 13.46 -13.80
C ALA A 13 -9.61 12.71 -14.81
N GLY A 14 -9.10 11.60 -15.32
CA GLY A 14 -9.88 10.61 -16.07
C GLY A 14 -10.61 9.70 -15.07
N GLN A 15 -11.92 9.73 -15.12
CA GLN A 15 -12.85 8.92 -14.35
C GLN A 15 -12.48 7.43 -14.34
N ARG A 16 -12.04 6.91 -13.19
CA ARG A 16 -12.15 5.49 -12.85
C ARG A 16 -12.80 5.42 -11.49
N GLY A 17 -14.05 4.97 -11.45
CA GLY A 17 -14.83 4.86 -10.23
C GLY A 17 -14.28 3.78 -9.31
N TYR A 18 -13.55 4.18 -8.29
CA TYR A 18 -13.24 3.32 -7.15
C TYR A 18 -14.39 3.42 -6.16
N ARG A 19 -14.92 2.29 -5.73
CA ARG A 19 -15.98 2.26 -4.74
C ARG A 19 -15.37 1.83 -3.40
N ILE A 20 -15.10 2.82 -2.52
CA ILE A 20 -14.82 2.55 -1.11
C ILE A 20 -16.19 2.39 -0.45
N GLN A 21 -16.47 1.20 0.09
CA GLN A 21 -17.64 1.00 0.93
C GLN A 21 -17.21 1.19 2.39
N PRO A 22 -17.67 2.24 3.08
CA PRO A 22 -17.43 2.38 4.52
C PRO A 22 -18.29 1.33 5.24
N HIS A 23 -17.65 0.33 5.85
CA HIS A 23 -18.32 -0.60 6.72
C HIS A 23 -17.94 -0.33 8.18
N THR A 24 -18.98 -0.31 9.01
CA THR A 24 -19.03 -0.19 10.47
C THR A 24 -17.95 -1.04 11.16
N MET A 25 -17.43 -0.57 12.30
CA MET A 25 -16.47 -1.26 13.17
C MET A 25 -16.67 -2.79 13.17
N GLY A 26 -15.60 -3.53 12.75
CA GLY A 26 -15.57 -5.00 12.75
C GLY A 26 -15.77 -5.68 11.40
N ALA A 27 -16.00 -4.94 10.30
CA ALA A 27 -16.15 -5.52 8.97
C ALA A 27 -14.86 -5.37 8.16
N ASN A 28 -14.53 -6.41 7.36
CA ASN A 28 -13.41 -6.40 6.43
C ASN A 28 -13.51 -5.20 5.47
N VAL A 29 -12.62 -4.22 5.63
CA VAL A 29 -12.51 -3.12 4.68
C VAL A 29 -11.81 -3.63 3.42
N ILE A 30 -12.54 -3.60 2.30
CA ILE A 30 -12.03 -4.03 1.01
C ILE A 30 -12.05 -2.83 0.06
N VAL A 31 -10.90 -2.50 -0.51
CA VAL A 31 -10.79 -1.51 -1.58
C VAL A 31 -10.69 -2.23 -2.91
N THR A 32 -11.70 -2.04 -3.76
CA THR A 32 -11.77 -2.69 -5.07
C THR A 32 -11.08 -1.84 -6.13
N LEU A 33 -10.06 -2.39 -6.76
CA LEU A 33 -9.34 -1.81 -7.89
C LEU A 33 -9.83 -2.44 -9.22
N SER A 34 -9.12 -2.22 -10.32
CA SER A 34 -9.49 -2.78 -11.63
C SER A 34 -9.36 -4.31 -11.66
N ARG A 35 -8.17 -4.82 -11.38
CA ARG A 35 -7.84 -6.27 -11.40
C ARG A 35 -7.63 -6.84 -10.01
N LEU A 36 -7.43 -5.97 -9.02
CA LEU A 36 -7.04 -6.31 -7.65
C LEU A 36 -8.10 -5.88 -6.64
N SER A 37 -8.01 -6.45 -5.46
CA SER A 37 -8.66 -5.96 -4.24
C SER A 37 -7.63 -5.87 -3.12
N LEU A 38 -7.73 -4.82 -2.30
CA LEU A 38 -6.90 -4.62 -1.13
C LEU A 38 -7.76 -4.90 0.11
N HIS A 39 -7.37 -5.90 0.88
CA HIS A 39 -8.10 -6.34 2.07
C HIS A 39 -7.35 -5.86 3.31
N LEU A 40 -7.93 -4.91 4.06
CA LEU A 40 -7.34 -4.40 5.31
C LEU A 40 -7.26 -5.54 6.33
N LEU A 41 -6.06 -5.78 6.85
CA LEU A 41 -5.80 -6.86 7.79
C LEU A 41 -6.23 -6.47 9.21
N THR A 42 -6.95 -7.38 9.85
CA THR A 42 -7.17 -7.36 11.30
C THR A 42 -5.94 -7.93 12.04
N GLU A 43 -5.92 -7.83 13.38
CA GLU A 43 -4.89 -8.51 14.19
C GLU A 43 -4.89 -10.02 13.91
N GLU A 44 -6.07 -10.63 13.83
CA GLU A 44 -6.21 -12.06 13.59
C GLU A 44 -5.67 -12.46 12.20
N ASP A 45 -5.94 -11.66 11.15
CA ASP A 45 -5.37 -11.87 9.82
C ASP A 45 -3.86 -11.80 9.84
N ALA A 46 -3.30 -10.78 10.50
CA ALA A 46 -1.85 -10.61 10.62
C ALA A 46 -1.19 -11.81 11.33
N VAL A 47 -1.81 -12.33 12.38
CA VAL A 47 -1.33 -13.55 13.08
C VAL A 47 -1.33 -14.77 12.15
N HIS A 48 -2.37 -14.94 11.31
CA HIS A 48 -2.43 -16.03 10.32
C HIS A 48 -1.31 -15.89 9.29
N VAL A 49 -1.11 -14.68 8.75
CA VAL A 49 -0.04 -14.42 7.77
C VAL A 49 1.34 -14.68 8.37
N LEU A 50 1.61 -14.16 9.59
CA LEU A 50 2.86 -14.42 10.31
C LEU A 50 3.10 -15.91 10.60
N GLY A 51 2.02 -16.67 10.78
CA GLY A 51 2.07 -18.11 10.96
C GLY A 51 2.29 -18.90 9.67
N GLY A 52 2.36 -18.24 8.51
CA GLY A 52 2.48 -18.89 7.20
C GLY A 52 1.31 -19.81 6.86
N ARG A 53 0.10 -19.49 7.34
CA ARG A 53 -1.07 -20.36 7.22
C ARG A 53 -2.27 -19.59 6.69
N PRO A 54 -2.75 -19.87 5.47
CA PRO A 54 -3.99 -19.30 4.96
C PRO A 54 -5.17 -19.70 5.84
N ARG A 55 -6.18 -18.85 5.89
CA ARG A 55 -7.47 -19.20 6.50
C ARG A 55 -8.21 -20.24 5.65
N SER A 56 -9.19 -20.89 6.24
CA SER A 56 -10.02 -21.85 5.51
C SER A 56 -10.70 -21.19 4.30
N GLY A 57 -10.45 -21.70 3.12
CA GLY A 57 -10.97 -21.17 1.86
C GLY A 57 -10.15 -20.03 1.25
N GLU A 58 -9.05 -19.61 1.88
CA GLU A 58 -8.11 -18.63 1.34
C GLU A 58 -6.97 -19.34 0.60
N GLU A 59 -6.62 -18.84 -0.57
CA GLU A 59 -5.51 -19.35 -1.36
C GLU A 59 -4.41 -18.30 -1.47
N TRP A 60 -3.16 -18.74 -1.29
CA TRP A 60 -1.98 -17.90 -1.39
C TRP A 60 -1.13 -18.33 -2.58
N ALA A 61 -0.62 -17.35 -3.31
CA ALA A 61 0.38 -17.61 -4.33
C ALA A 61 1.65 -18.16 -3.68
N ARG A 62 2.39 -18.89 -4.47
CA ARG A 62 3.73 -19.36 -4.08
C ARG A 62 4.58 -18.16 -3.62
N ASP A 63 5.40 -18.35 -2.62
CA ASP A 63 6.29 -17.37 -2.01
C ASP A 63 5.57 -16.24 -1.23
N TYR A 64 4.26 -16.34 -0.97
CA TYR A 64 3.55 -15.49 -0.02
C TYR A 64 3.51 -16.16 1.38
N PRO A 65 3.68 -15.43 2.50
CA PRO A 65 3.97 -14.00 2.60
C PRO A 65 5.43 -13.65 2.26
N LEU A 66 5.64 -12.41 1.82
CA LEU A 66 6.97 -11.89 1.53
C LEU A 66 7.73 -11.62 2.84
N PHE A 67 9.06 -11.83 2.81
CA PHE A 67 9.89 -11.68 4.01
C PHE A 67 9.78 -10.28 4.63
N ASP A 68 9.84 -9.24 3.81
CA ASP A 68 9.80 -7.84 4.26
C ASP A 68 8.43 -7.43 4.82
N GLU A 69 7.35 -8.17 4.49
CA GLU A 69 6.01 -7.93 5.00
C GLU A 69 5.86 -8.29 6.49
N THR A 70 6.66 -9.23 6.98
CA THR A 70 6.54 -9.76 8.35
C THR A 70 6.78 -8.71 9.43
N ASP A 71 7.69 -7.77 9.21
CA ASP A 71 7.99 -6.71 10.18
C ASP A 71 6.80 -5.75 10.37
N PHE A 72 6.11 -5.39 9.27
CA PHE A 72 4.89 -4.58 9.32
C PHE A 72 3.74 -5.29 10.02
N LEU A 73 3.59 -6.58 9.77
CA LEU A 73 2.56 -7.39 10.43
C LEU A 73 2.83 -7.61 11.92
N GLN A 74 4.09 -7.77 12.32
CA GLN A 74 4.46 -7.81 13.74
C GLN A 74 4.13 -6.47 14.43
N ALA A 75 4.48 -5.35 13.81
CA ALA A 75 4.16 -4.02 14.32
C ALA A 75 2.64 -3.83 14.44
N LEU A 76 1.86 -4.24 13.44
CA LEU A 76 0.39 -4.20 13.48
C LEU A 76 -0.17 -4.96 14.68
N VAL A 77 0.30 -6.21 14.91
CA VAL A 77 -0.15 -7.02 16.05
C VAL A 77 0.18 -6.36 17.38
N LEU A 78 1.40 -5.82 17.53
CA LEU A 78 1.83 -5.15 18.74
C LEU A 78 1.02 -3.88 19.04
N ASP A 79 0.78 -3.06 18.02
CA ASP A 79 0.00 -1.82 18.14
C ASP A 79 -1.47 -2.13 18.49
N ARG A 80 -2.10 -3.11 17.84
CA ARG A 80 -3.47 -3.55 18.17
C ARG A 80 -3.58 -4.03 19.61
N ARG A 81 -2.64 -4.81 20.10
CA ARG A 81 -2.58 -5.28 21.50
C ARG A 81 -2.35 -4.16 22.48
N ALA A 82 -1.70 -3.08 22.06
CA ALA A 82 -1.53 -1.85 22.82
C ALA A 82 -2.75 -0.91 22.75
N GLY A 83 -3.84 -1.33 22.09
CA GLY A 83 -5.06 -0.54 21.92
C GLY A 83 -4.96 0.55 20.87
N LYS A 84 -3.93 0.52 20.02
CA LYS A 84 -3.77 1.45 18.90
C LYS A 84 -4.43 0.86 17.65
N ASP A 85 -5.23 1.65 16.98
CA ASP A 85 -5.85 1.31 15.71
C ASP A 85 -5.37 2.29 14.62
N PRO A 86 -4.56 1.83 13.63
CA PRO A 86 -4.15 2.68 12.53
C PRO A 86 -5.31 3.02 11.57
N GLY A 87 -6.49 2.42 11.76
CA GLY A 87 -7.62 2.59 10.87
C GLY A 87 -7.28 2.21 9.43
N PRO A 88 -7.56 3.09 8.43
CA PRO A 88 -7.24 2.82 7.04
C PRO A 88 -5.73 2.87 6.73
N TYR A 89 -4.91 3.32 7.66
CA TYR A 89 -3.45 3.40 7.49
C TYR A 89 -2.72 2.17 8.02
N GLY A 90 -3.36 1.00 7.95
CA GLY A 90 -2.81 -0.30 8.32
C GLY A 90 -2.19 -1.05 7.14
N SER A 91 -2.09 -2.37 7.31
CA SER A 91 -1.58 -3.31 6.31
C SER A 91 -2.72 -3.97 5.54
N TYR A 92 -2.49 -4.24 4.27
CA TYR A 92 -3.47 -4.85 3.37
C TYR A 92 -2.87 -6.05 2.64
N GLN A 93 -3.64 -7.13 2.51
CA GLN A 93 -3.37 -8.15 1.51
C GLN A 93 -3.79 -7.68 0.13
N VAL A 94 -2.98 -8.03 -0.87
CA VAL A 94 -3.26 -7.79 -2.29
C VAL A 94 -3.78 -9.07 -2.91
N ARG A 95 -5.01 -9.05 -3.44
CA ARG A 95 -5.67 -10.23 -4.02
C ARG A 95 -6.08 -9.99 -5.47
N LEU A 96 -6.02 -11.03 -6.29
CA LEU A 96 -6.60 -11.03 -7.62
C LEU A 96 -8.13 -11.08 -7.52
N ARG A 97 -8.83 -10.21 -8.24
CA ARG A 97 -10.30 -10.20 -8.22
C ARG A 97 -10.94 -11.39 -8.94
N GLU A 98 -10.21 -12.02 -9.85
CA GLU A 98 -10.74 -13.13 -10.65
C GLU A 98 -10.92 -14.42 -9.86
N ASN A 99 -10.08 -14.67 -8.84
CA ASN A 99 -10.05 -15.93 -8.09
C ASN A 99 -9.73 -15.79 -6.60
N ASP A 100 -9.64 -14.54 -6.09
CA ASP A 100 -9.32 -14.19 -4.70
C ASP A 100 -7.94 -14.66 -4.21
N LEU A 101 -7.04 -15.05 -5.13
CA LEU A 101 -5.68 -15.49 -4.81
C LEU A 101 -4.87 -14.33 -4.22
N VAL A 102 -4.24 -14.55 -3.06
CA VAL A 102 -3.34 -13.57 -2.44
C VAL A 102 -2.00 -13.60 -3.19
N ILE A 103 -1.59 -12.45 -3.74
CA ILE A 103 -0.37 -12.31 -4.54
C ILE A 103 0.65 -11.34 -3.95
N GLY A 104 0.39 -10.77 -2.77
CA GLY A 104 1.30 -9.84 -2.13
C GLY A 104 0.66 -9.07 -0.99
N GLY A 105 1.37 -8.07 -0.49
CA GLY A 105 0.93 -7.19 0.57
C GLY A 105 1.36 -5.75 0.35
N THR A 106 0.70 -4.83 1.05
CA THR A 106 1.06 -3.42 1.10
C THR A 106 0.70 -2.84 2.45
N SER A 107 1.47 -1.86 2.92
CA SER A 107 1.25 -1.24 4.22
C SER A 107 1.51 0.26 4.15
N PHE A 108 0.81 1.00 5.01
CA PHE A 108 1.27 2.30 5.45
C PHE A 108 2.18 2.12 6.68
N PHE A 109 3.17 2.99 6.85
CA PHE A 109 4.00 3.05 8.07
C PHE A 109 3.23 3.63 9.27
N GLY A 110 1.99 4.01 9.08
CA GLY A 110 1.10 4.56 10.08
C GLY A 110 0.23 5.71 9.55
N PRO A 111 -0.55 6.35 10.44
CA PRO A 111 -1.34 7.52 10.09
C PRO A 111 -0.45 8.71 9.70
N PRO A 112 -1.03 9.76 9.07
CA PRO A 112 -0.28 10.94 8.65
C PRO A 112 0.51 11.57 9.77
N ASP A 113 1.75 11.96 9.47
CA ASP A 113 2.64 12.70 10.37
C ASP A 113 2.17 14.17 10.56
N GLU A 114 2.98 14.96 11.26
CA GLU A 114 2.69 16.39 11.52
C GLU A 114 2.63 17.24 10.24
N PHE A 115 3.18 16.78 9.12
CA PHE A 115 3.12 17.42 7.80
C PHE A 115 1.99 16.89 6.93
N GLY A 116 1.26 15.88 7.41
CA GLY A 116 0.20 15.19 6.70
C GLY A 116 0.72 14.16 5.69
N ALA A 117 1.95 13.71 5.82
CA ALA A 117 2.55 12.71 4.95
C ALA A 117 2.31 11.28 5.49
N VAL A 118 2.05 10.35 4.57
CA VAL A 118 2.03 8.91 4.83
C VAL A 118 3.04 8.22 3.93
N GLU A 119 3.79 7.27 4.47
CA GLU A 119 4.71 6.45 3.70
C GLU A 119 4.09 5.09 3.41
N ILE A 120 4.32 4.58 2.19
CA ILE A 120 3.82 3.27 1.74
C ILE A 120 4.97 2.33 1.39
N VAL A 121 4.71 1.05 1.62
CA VAL A 121 5.53 -0.06 1.14
C VAL A 121 4.63 -1.11 0.50
N LEU A 122 5.15 -1.84 -0.48
CA LEU A 122 4.42 -2.93 -1.12
C LEU A 122 5.36 -4.00 -1.66
N GLY A 123 4.83 -5.21 -1.74
CA GLY A 123 5.47 -6.33 -2.40
C GLY A 123 4.47 -7.18 -3.18
N ILE A 124 4.88 -7.66 -4.35
CA ILE A 124 4.15 -8.65 -5.16
C ILE A 124 5.05 -9.85 -5.36
N VAL A 125 4.53 -11.05 -5.16
CA VAL A 125 5.29 -12.28 -5.33
C VAL A 125 5.85 -12.41 -6.76
N PRO A 126 7.00 -13.07 -6.95
CA PRO A 126 7.72 -13.09 -8.22
C PRO A 126 6.88 -13.55 -9.43
N ASP A 127 6.03 -14.56 -9.26
CA ASP A 127 5.20 -15.11 -10.34
C ASP A 127 4.19 -14.09 -10.90
N TYR A 128 3.89 -13.02 -10.16
CA TYR A 128 2.96 -11.94 -10.55
C TYR A 128 3.66 -10.59 -10.77
N ALA A 129 4.99 -10.57 -10.73
CA ALA A 129 5.77 -9.37 -10.98
C ALA A 129 5.75 -8.98 -12.47
N GLY A 130 5.97 -7.69 -12.77
CA GLY A 130 6.04 -7.20 -14.14
C GLY A 130 4.70 -7.09 -14.89
N MET A 131 3.58 -7.51 -14.28
CA MET A 131 2.24 -7.46 -14.89
C MET A 131 1.48 -6.16 -14.60
N GLY A 132 2.15 -5.18 -13.98
CA GLY A 132 1.55 -3.89 -13.61
C GLY A 132 0.71 -3.92 -12.34
N HIS A 133 0.68 -5.02 -11.60
CA HIS A 133 -0.07 -5.14 -10.34
C HIS A 133 0.45 -4.15 -9.28
N ALA A 134 1.78 -4.03 -9.12
CA ALA A 134 2.37 -3.09 -8.17
C ALA A 134 1.96 -1.64 -8.45
N ALA A 135 1.93 -1.20 -9.71
CA ALA A 135 1.47 0.14 -10.08
C ALA A 135 -0.01 0.36 -9.74
N GLU A 136 -0.85 -0.66 -9.91
CA GLU A 136 -2.26 -0.62 -9.54
C GLU A 136 -2.44 -0.53 -8.01
N VAL A 137 -1.62 -1.26 -7.23
CA VAL A 137 -1.58 -1.16 -5.77
C VAL A 137 -1.20 0.25 -5.33
N VAL A 138 -0.12 0.82 -5.89
CA VAL A 138 0.31 2.21 -5.58
C VAL A 138 -0.83 3.21 -5.82
N ALA A 139 -1.52 3.12 -6.96
CA ALA A 139 -2.67 3.98 -7.25
C ALA A 139 -3.79 3.81 -6.21
N GLY A 140 -4.08 2.57 -5.79
CA GLY A 140 -5.05 2.28 -4.73
C GLY A 140 -4.65 2.86 -3.37
N MET A 141 -3.38 2.74 -2.99
CA MET A 141 -2.87 3.33 -1.74
C MET A 141 -2.95 4.87 -1.74
N ILE A 142 -2.66 5.50 -2.87
CA ILE A 142 -2.84 6.94 -3.06
C ILE A 142 -4.31 7.33 -2.86
N ASP A 143 -5.26 6.57 -3.38
CA ASP A 143 -6.68 6.86 -3.24
C ASP A 143 -7.18 6.63 -1.80
N ILE A 144 -6.69 5.59 -1.12
CA ILE A 144 -6.94 5.39 0.32
C ILE A 144 -6.42 6.60 1.12
N ALA A 145 -5.18 7.01 0.90
CA ALA A 145 -4.56 8.14 1.60
C ALA A 145 -5.34 9.44 1.38
N ARG A 146 -5.69 9.75 0.13
CA ARG A 146 -6.47 10.94 -0.24
C ARG A 146 -7.84 10.96 0.44
N THR A 147 -8.57 9.83 0.38
CA THR A 147 -9.92 9.73 0.93
C THR A 147 -9.95 9.87 2.45
N ASN A 148 -8.85 9.51 3.11
CA ASN A 148 -8.71 9.58 4.56
C ASN A 148 -7.92 10.80 5.05
N GLY A 149 -7.69 11.79 4.18
CA GLY A 149 -7.24 13.12 4.59
C GLY A 149 -5.72 13.31 4.66
N ALA A 150 -4.91 12.37 4.14
CA ALA A 150 -3.48 12.62 3.99
C ALA A 150 -3.22 13.76 2.99
N GLY A 151 -2.17 14.53 3.23
CA GLY A 151 -1.71 15.60 2.35
C GLY A 151 -0.70 15.13 1.32
N PHE A 152 0.06 14.09 1.66
CA PHE A 152 1.13 13.54 0.82
C PHE A 152 1.19 12.02 0.95
N VAL A 153 1.59 11.35 -0.14
CA VAL A 153 2.06 9.96 -0.11
C VAL A 153 3.52 9.95 -0.51
N ILE A 154 4.34 9.26 0.27
CA ILE A 154 5.77 9.08 0.00
C ILE A 154 6.12 7.60 -0.06
N ALA A 155 7.20 7.28 -0.75
CA ALA A 155 7.79 5.94 -0.78
C ALA A 155 9.31 6.04 -1.02
N SER A 156 10.06 5.14 -0.38
CA SER A 156 11.52 5.09 -0.51
C SER A 156 11.93 3.72 -1.03
N VAL A 157 12.80 3.65 -2.03
CA VAL A 157 13.26 2.39 -2.62
C VAL A 157 14.76 2.44 -2.89
N ASP A 158 15.41 1.27 -2.85
CA ASP A 158 16.81 1.11 -3.23
C ASP A 158 17.04 1.55 -4.68
N VAL A 159 18.15 2.25 -4.94
CA VAL A 159 18.54 2.74 -6.27
C VAL A 159 18.68 1.60 -7.29
N ALA A 160 19.03 0.40 -6.85
CA ALA A 160 19.12 -0.79 -7.69
C ALA A 160 17.76 -1.45 -8.00
N ASN A 161 16.70 -1.11 -7.25
CA ASN A 161 15.37 -1.68 -7.45
C ASN A 161 14.59 -0.94 -8.55
N ILE A 162 15.04 -1.10 -9.78
CA ILE A 162 14.44 -0.44 -10.96
C ILE A 162 12.95 -0.85 -11.15
N ALA A 163 12.60 -2.09 -10.77
CA ALA A 163 11.22 -2.56 -10.91
C ALA A 163 10.27 -1.78 -9.99
N ALA A 164 10.64 -1.58 -8.72
CA ALA A 164 9.86 -0.79 -7.79
C ALA A 164 9.79 0.69 -8.22
N GLN A 165 10.90 1.30 -8.67
CA GLN A 165 10.90 2.68 -9.17
C GLN A 165 9.89 2.86 -10.33
N LYS A 166 9.88 1.93 -11.29
CA LYS A 166 8.90 1.94 -12.40
C LYS A 166 7.47 1.78 -11.90
N ALA A 167 7.23 0.92 -10.92
CA ALA A 167 5.90 0.70 -10.36
C ALA A 167 5.39 1.94 -9.62
N LEU A 168 6.23 2.60 -8.82
CA LEU A 168 5.89 3.84 -8.12
C LEU A 168 5.53 4.96 -9.10
N THR A 169 6.36 5.15 -10.14
CA THR A 169 6.10 6.16 -11.19
C THR A 169 4.81 5.84 -11.95
N ALA A 170 4.62 4.59 -12.39
CA ALA A 170 3.43 4.19 -13.12
C ALA A 170 2.15 4.26 -12.26
N GLY A 171 2.27 4.06 -10.94
CA GLY A 171 1.19 4.20 -9.96
C GLY A 171 0.86 5.64 -9.61
N GLY A 172 1.69 6.60 -10.00
CA GLY A 172 1.41 8.02 -9.90
C GLY A 172 2.20 8.79 -8.86
N LEU A 173 3.29 8.25 -8.34
CA LEU A 173 4.28 8.98 -7.55
C LEU A 173 5.35 9.57 -8.49
N ALA A 174 5.96 10.69 -8.11
CA ALA A 174 7.08 11.30 -8.82
C ALA A 174 8.35 11.16 -7.99
N GLU A 175 9.49 10.89 -8.66
CA GLU A 175 10.80 10.97 -8.02
C GLU A 175 11.06 12.41 -7.57
N VAL A 176 11.46 12.59 -6.31
CA VAL A 176 11.71 13.92 -5.72
C VAL A 176 13.16 14.09 -5.27
N VAL A 177 13.78 13.03 -4.77
CA VAL A 177 15.19 13.05 -4.32
C VAL A 177 15.80 11.69 -4.63
N ARG A 178 17.09 11.71 -5.00
CA ARG A 178 17.90 10.51 -5.21
C ARG A 178 19.28 10.74 -4.61
N ASP A 179 19.76 9.78 -3.86
CA ASP A 179 21.17 9.67 -3.48
C ASP A 179 21.80 8.40 -4.07
N ASP A 180 22.96 8.00 -3.57
CA ASP A 180 23.70 6.83 -4.07
C ASP A 180 23.05 5.49 -3.70
N THR A 181 22.11 5.46 -2.76
CA THR A 181 21.51 4.24 -2.18
C THR A 181 19.99 4.21 -2.32
N ILE A 182 19.32 5.34 -2.12
CA ILE A 182 17.85 5.44 -2.01
C ILE A 182 17.31 6.46 -3.03
N VAL A 183 16.15 6.12 -3.59
CA VAL A 183 15.33 7.03 -4.39
C VAL A 183 14.04 7.29 -3.64
N HIS A 184 13.72 8.55 -3.40
CA HIS A 184 12.51 9.00 -2.75
C HIS A 184 11.49 9.46 -3.79
N PHE A 185 10.26 8.97 -3.60
CA PHE A 185 9.11 9.31 -4.43
C PHE A 185 8.06 9.99 -3.57
N ALA A 186 7.33 10.93 -4.15
CA ALA A 186 6.24 11.62 -3.46
C ALA A 186 5.10 11.99 -4.40
N ARG A 187 3.93 12.22 -3.81
CA ARG A 187 2.77 12.82 -4.45
C ARG A 187 2.01 13.68 -3.46
N GLU A 188 1.77 14.94 -3.81
CA GLU A 188 0.84 15.80 -3.10
C GLU A 188 -0.61 15.40 -3.45
N LEU A 189 -1.47 15.33 -2.42
CA LEU A 189 -2.87 14.90 -2.55
C LEU A 189 -3.86 16.05 -2.40
N ARG A 190 -3.41 17.21 -1.95
CA ARG A 190 -4.26 18.39 -1.79
C ARG A 190 -4.71 18.89 -3.16
N ALA A 191 -5.99 19.18 -3.28
CA ALA A 191 -6.56 19.86 -4.43
C ALA A 191 -6.36 21.36 -4.31
#